data_3a717417fc0b232ac7a53205cfd98324
#
_entry.id   3a717417fc0b232ac7a53205cfd98324
#
_cell.length_a   1.000
_cell.length_b   1.000
_cell.length_c   1.000
_cell.angle_alpha   90.00
_cell.angle_beta   90.00
_cell.angle_gamma   90.00
#
_symmetry.space_group_name_H-M   'P 1'
#
loop_
_entity.id
_entity.type
_entity.pdbx_description
1 polymer ?
#
loop_
_entity_poly.entity_id
_entity_poly.type
_entity_poly.pdbx_seq_one_letter_code
_entity_poly.pdbx_strand_id
1 'polypeptide(L)'
;MRSRQRMFAAVMRLLLKCLRLGRRRRFKLVRQAGQLWHYGHLCLRSLLYNSFTNSDVVLDSLFEPVYWLVDHVTRWFGVVFVALVIGLTSSVVAIVYICLLPLILQTYTPAWICWHLAYGHWNLIMIVFHYYKAITTSPGYPPQAKNDLTGVSICRKCIAPKPARTHHCSICNRCVLKMDHHCPWLNNCVGHYNHRYFFSFCFFMTMGCIYCSISGWDMFRDAYAAIERMKLLEKERLQVAANQTYYQTPPPTFSFRQRAFHKSVVYLWVLCSTDIPALLVLGLPRSDFSSLAHGMKAIKPPALAQEHSLSPPQL
;
A
#
# COMPACT_ATOMS: atom_id res chain seq x y z
N MET A 1 -15.65 -44.53 60.04
CA MET A 1 -15.94 -43.09 60.21
C MET A 1 -14.75 -42.17 59.96
N ARG A 2 -13.54 -42.49 60.37
CA ARG A 2 -12.34 -41.64 60.20
C ARG A 2 -11.94 -41.32 58.74
N SER A 3 -12.19 -42.22 57.77
CA SER A 3 -11.89 -42.03 56.33
C SER A 3 -12.77 -40.97 55.66
N ARG A 4 -14.06 -40.91 55.93
CA ARG A 4 -15.01 -39.93 55.38
C ARG A 4 -14.73 -38.51 55.89
N GLN A 5 -14.33 -38.40 57.14
CA GLN A 5 -13.93 -37.07 57.72
C GLN A 5 -12.63 -36.52 57.10
N ARG A 6 -11.65 -37.38 56.82
CA ARG A 6 -10.40 -36.96 56.12
C ARG A 6 -10.68 -36.50 54.69
N MET A 7 -11.58 -37.23 53.95
CA MET A 7 -11.95 -36.89 52.58
C MET A 7 -12.71 -35.55 52.52
N PHE A 8 -13.68 -35.35 53.45
CA PHE A 8 -14.41 -34.10 53.54
C PHE A 8 -13.49 -32.91 53.88
N ALA A 9 -12.54 -33.08 54.80
CA ALA A 9 -11.55 -32.05 55.12
C ALA A 9 -10.60 -31.74 53.96
N ALA A 10 -10.26 -32.73 53.10
CA ALA A 10 -9.43 -32.53 51.91
C ALA A 10 -10.20 -31.74 50.82
N VAL A 11 -11.47 -32.08 50.58
CA VAL A 11 -12.34 -31.38 49.65
C VAL A 11 -12.57 -29.91 50.06
N MET A 12 -12.83 -29.67 51.35
CA MET A 12 -12.98 -28.30 51.89
C MET A 12 -11.71 -27.49 51.77
N ARG A 13 -10.54 -28.08 51.98
CA ARG A 13 -9.26 -27.38 51.76
C ARG A 13 -9.03 -27.01 50.31
N LEU A 14 -9.40 -27.89 49.38
CA LEU A 14 -9.33 -27.65 47.93
C LEU A 14 -10.25 -26.50 47.51
N LEU A 15 -11.51 -26.53 47.95
CA LEU A 15 -12.50 -25.49 47.71
C LEU A 15 -12.05 -24.13 48.27
N LEU A 16 -11.50 -24.08 49.51
CA LEU A 16 -10.95 -22.88 50.10
C LEU A 16 -9.72 -22.39 49.35
N LYS A 17 -8.86 -23.26 48.81
CA LYS A 17 -7.75 -22.88 47.92
C LYS A 17 -8.26 -22.28 46.58
N CYS A 18 -9.25 -22.89 45.98
CA CYS A 18 -9.87 -22.37 44.74
C CYS A 18 -10.52 -20.99 44.95
N LEU A 19 -11.23 -20.81 46.04
CA LEU A 19 -11.84 -19.52 46.41
C LEU A 19 -10.78 -18.44 46.71
N ARG A 20 -9.68 -18.80 47.40
CA ARG A 20 -8.55 -17.86 47.63
C ARG A 20 -7.82 -17.50 46.33
N LEU A 21 -7.63 -18.44 45.40
CA LEU A 21 -7.06 -18.20 44.11
C LEU A 21 -7.96 -17.29 43.22
N GLY A 22 -9.28 -17.50 43.26
CA GLY A 22 -10.23 -16.65 42.59
C GLY A 22 -10.24 -15.22 43.13
N ARG A 23 -10.18 -15.09 44.49
CA ARG A 23 -10.09 -13.78 45.16
C ARG A 23 -8.77 -13.05 44.82
N ARG A 24 -7.63 -13.74 44.78
CA ARG A 24 -6.34 -13.16 44.40
C ARG A 24 -6.31 -12.72 42.93
N ARG A 25 -6.91 -13.47 42.03
CA ARG A 25 -7.03 -13.07 40.62
C ARG A 25 -7.92 -11.85 40.42
N ARG A 26 -9.08 -11.78 41.11
CA ARG A 26 -9.96 -10.59 41.08
C ARG A 26 -9.25 -9.37 41.64
N PHE A 27 -8.52 -9.51 42.76
CA PHE A 27 -7.76 -8.40 43.37
C PHE A 27 -6.66 -7.89 42.42
N LYS A 28 -5.99 -8.78 41.69
CA LYS A 28 -4.98 -8.43 40.69
C LYS A 28 -5.61 -7.69 39.52
N LEU A 29 -6.75 -8.13 39.01
CA LEU A 29 -7.49 -7.49 37.90
C LEU A 29 -8.02 -6.11 38.33
N VAL A 30 -8.62 -5.98 39.50
CA VAL A 30 -9.10 -4.69 40.03
C VAL A 30 -7.94 -3.71 40.21
N ARG A 31 -6.81 -4.18 40.70
CA ARG A 31 -5.61 -3.34 40.86
C ARG A 31 -5.05 -2.92 39.48
N GLN A 32 -5.03 -3.80 38.49
CA GLN A 32 -4.61 -3.46 37.14
C GLN A 32 -5.58 -2.47 36.49
N ALA A 33 -6.88 -2.67 36.66
CA ALA A 33 -7.90 -1.74 36.15
C ALA A 33 -7.76 -0.35 36.80
N GLY A 34 -7.52 -0.31 38.15
CA GLY A 34 -7.25 0.94 38.87
C GLY A 34 -5.99 1.65 38.37
N GLN A 35 -4.92 0.90 38.09
CA GLN A 35 -3.69 1.47 37.51
C GLN A 35 -3.92 2.04 36.12
N LEU A 36 -4.64 1.31 35.25
CA LEU A 36 -5.01 1.77 33.91
C LEU A 36 -5.88 3.03 33.98
N TRP A 37 -6.86 3.05 34.88
CA TRP A 37 -7.70 4.24 35.12
C TRP A 37 -6.88 5.44 35.58
N HIS A 38 -6.01 5.25 36.55
CA HIS A 38 -5.15 6.33 37.07
C HIS A 38 -4.21 6.85 35.96
N TYR A 39 -3.61 5.95 35.17
CA TYR A 39 -2.77 6.31 34.04
C TYR A 39 -3.55 7.05 32.97
N GLY A 40 -4.73 6.55 32.57
CA GLY A 40 -5.61 7.22 31.65
C GLY A 40 -6.05 8.61 32.08
N HIS A 41 -6.39 8.77 33.37
CA HIS A 41 -6.71 10.06 33.95
C HIS A 41 -5.51 11.02 33.95
N LEU A 42 -4.31 10.52 34.25
CA LEU A 42 -3.08 11.31 34.20
C LEU A 42 -2.79 11.79 32.76
N CYS A 43 -2.93 10.91 31.78
CA CYS A 43 -2.78 11.25 30.35
C CYS A 43 -3.79 12.29 29.91
N LEU A 44 -5.07 12.11 30.26
CA LEU A 44 -6.14 13.07 29.95
C LEU A 44 -5.86 14.44 30.61
N ARG A 45 -5.45 14.45 31.85
CA ARG A 45 -5.12 15.68 32.57
C ARG A 45 -3.90 16.39 31.96
N SER A 46 -2.89 15.64 31.55
CA SER A 46 -1.72 16.15 30.82
C SER A 46 -2.09 16.77 29.48
N LEU A 47 -3.02 16.16 28.74
CA LEU A 47 -3.50 16.69 27.47
C LEU A 47 -4.33 17.97 27.63
N LEU A 48 -5.21 18.02 28.64
CA LEU A 48 -6.14 19.14 28.80
C LEU A 48 -5.53 20.37 29.49
N TYR A 49 -4.53 20.16 30.35
CA TYR A 49 -3.97 21.24 31.21
C TYR A 49 -2.48 21.52 30.95
N ASN A 50 -1.95 21.11 29.82
CA ASN A 50 -0.57 21.39 29.41
C ASN A 50 -0.54 22.58 28.46
N SER A 51 0.22 23.64 28.81
CA SER A 51 0.39 24.84 27.99
C SER A 51 1.09 24.59 26.64
N PHE A 52 1.73 23.42 26.49
CA PHE A 52 2.36 22.97 25.23
C PHE A 52 1.48 22.07 24.37
N THR A 53 0.22 21.88 24.75
CA THR A 53 -0.72 21.03 24.01
C THR A 53 -1.46 21.87 22.98
N ASN A 54 -1.23 21.60 21.70
CA ASN A 54 -1.96 22.13 20.55
C ASN A 54 -2.89 21.06 19.98
N SER A 55 -3.76 21.48 19.05
CA SER A 55 -4.71 20.59 18.37
C SER A 55 -4.02 19.38 17.74
N ASP A 56 -2.83 19.55 17.20
CA ASP A 56 -2.05 18.48 16.55
C ASP A 56 -1.63 17.39 17.56
N VAL A 57 -1.19 17.79 18.75
CA VAL A 57 -0.82 16.85 19.81
C VAL A 57 -2.05 16.08 20.33
N VAL A 58 -3.21 16.73 20.39
CA VAL A 58 -4.47 16.05 20.78
C VAL A 58 -4.88 15.04 19.72
N LEU A 59 -4.84 15.42 18.45
CA LEU A 59 -5.15 14.53 17.32
C LEU A 59 -4.18 13.34 17.26
N ASP A 60 -2.88 13.57 17.36
CA ASP A 60 -1.88 12.51 17.37
C ASP A 60 -2.11 11.53 18.51
N SER A 61 -2.44 12.03 19.71
CA SER A 61 -2.74 11.18 20.87
C SER A 61 -4.04 10.40 20.71
N LEU A 62 -5.05 10.97 20.05
CA LEU A 62 -6.32 10.30 19.77
C LEU A 62 -6.13 9.16 18.76
N PHE A 63 -5.28 9.37 17.76
CA PHE A 63 -5.00 8.37 16.71
C PHE A 63 -3.86 7.40 17.07
N GLU A 64 -3.16 7.57 18.19
CA GLU A 64 -2.07 6.68 18.62
C GLU A 64 -2.46 5.17 18.63
N PRO A 65 -3.66 4.76 19.10
CA PRO A 65 -4.07 3.36 19.01
C PRO A 65 -4.20 2.84 17.57
N VAL A 66 -4.65 3.72 16.65
CA VAL A 66 -4.76 3.39 15.22
C VAL A 66 -3.36 3.24 14.61
N TYR A 67 -2.45 4.17 14.90
CA TYR A 67 -1.07 4.08 14.44
C TYR A 67 -0.39 2.82 14.97
N TRP A 68 -0.59 2.49 16.25
CA TRP A 68 -0.07 1.25 16.81
C TRP A 68 -0.60 0.00 16.10
N LEU A 69 -1.91 -0.04 15.80
CA LEU A 69 -2.53 -1.14 15.07
C LEU A 69 -1.94 -1.25 13.65
N VAL A 70 -1.83 -0.14 12.92
CA VAL A 70 -1.27 -0.10 11.57
C VAL A 70 0.19 -0.55 11.58
N ASP A 71 1.01 -0.06 12.51
CA ASP A 71 2.41 -0.47 12.66
C ASP A 71 2.54 -1.98 12.92
N HIS A 72 1.65 -2.51 13.77
CA HIS A 72 1.65 -3.93 14.11
C HIS A 72 1.24 -4.81 12.94
N VAL A 73 0.15 -4.44 12.24
CA VAL A 73 -0.31 -5.12 11.03
C VAL A 73 0.77 -5.06 9.95
N THR A 74 1.35 -3.90 9.68
CA THR A 74 2.39 -3.73 8.66
C THR A 74 3.62 -4.60 8.96
N ARG A 75 4.01 -4.73 10.21
CA ARG A 75 5.13 -5.60 10.61
C ARG A 75 4.88 -7.08 10.33
N TRP A 76 3.65 -7.56 10.62
CA TRP A 76 3.29 -8.97 10.43
C TRP A 76 3.05 -9.31 8.95
N PHE A 77 2.42 -8.40 8.21
CA PHE A 77 2.04 -8.62 6.81
C PHE A 77 3.10 -8.18 5.78
N GLY A 78 4.25 -7.68 6.21
CA GLY A 78 5.29 -7.20 5.28
C GLY A 78 5.70 -8.22 4.23
N VAL A 79 5.84 -9.50 4.61
CA VAL A 79 6.16 -10.59 3.66
C VAL A 79 5.02 -10.82 2.66
N VAL A 80 3.77 -10.67 3.09
CA VAL A 80 2.58 -10.81 2.23
C VAL A 80 2.57 -9.71 1.17
N PHE A 81 2.91 -8.48 1.52
CA PHE A 81 3.01 -7.37 0.56
C PHE A 81 4.10 -7.62 -0.49
N VAL A 82 5.26 -8.14 -0.09
CA VAL A 82 6.32 -8.53 -1.05
C VAL A 82 5.82 -9.64 -1.98
N ALA A 83 5.15 -10.66 -1.44
CA ALA A 83 4.58 -11.74 -2.24
C ALA A 83 3.52 -11.24 -3.22
N LEU A 84 2.70 -10.25 -2.80
CA LEU A 84 1.71 -9.60 -3.68
C LEU A 84 2.37 -8.86 -4.83
N VAL A 85 3.44 -8.09 -4.59
CA VAL A 85 4.19 -7.41 -5.67
C VAL A 85 4.76 -8.41 -6.65
N ILE A 86 5.41 -9.48 -6.16
CA ILE A 86 5.96 -10.53 -7.01
C ILE A 86 4.85 -11.22 -7.81
N GLY A 87 3.74 -11.60 -7.17
CA GLY A 87 2.60 -12.26 -7.81
C GLY A 87 1.95 -11.37 -8.87
N LEU A 88 1.74 -10.09 -8.57
CA LEU A 88 1.17 -9.12 -9.51
C LEU A 88 2.08 -8.91 -10.72
N THR A 89 3.38 -8.67 -10.50
CA THR A 89 4.36 -8.52 -11.59
C THR A 89 4.44 -9.79 -12.44
N SER A 90 4.44 -10.97 -11.82
CA SER A 90 4.44 -12.24 -12.53
C SER A 90 3.17 -12.45 -13.34
N SER A 91 2.00 -12.02 -12.85
CA SER A 91 0.74 -12.11 -13.60
C SER A 91 0.75 -11.20 -14.84
N VAL A 92 1.28 -9.99 -14.72
CA VAL A 92 1.47 -9.07 -15.84
C VAL A 92 2.39 -9.69 -16.90
N VAL A 93 3.52 -10.22 -16.50
CA VAL A 93 4.47 -10.91 -17.37
C VAL A 93 3.80 -12.09 -18.07
N ALA A 94 3.07 -12.93 -17.34
CA ALA A 94 2.35 -14.07 -17.93
C ALA A 94 1.31 -13.63 -18.98
N ILE A 95 0.54 -12.57 -18.71
CA ILE A 95 -0.42 -12.02 -19.68
C ILE A 95 0.31 -11.52 -20.93
N VAL A 96 1.42 -10.81 -20.78
CA VAL A 96 2.22 -10.33 -21.90
C VAL A 96 2.69 -11.50 -22.78
N TYR A 97 3.27 -12.54 -22.18
CA TYR A 97 3.78 -13.68 -22.95
C TYR A 97 2.67 -14.55 -23.57
N ILE A 98 1.56 -14.76 -22.87
CA ILE A 98 0.49 -15.65 -23.33
C ILE A 98 -0.46 -14.94 -24.32
N CYS A 99 -0.76 -13.66 -24.07
CA CYS A 99 -1.78 -12.94 -24.83
C CYS A 99 -1.15 -11.97 -25.86
N LEU A 100 -0.17 -11.16 -25.45
CA LEU A 100 0.34 -10.06 -26.28
C LEU A 100 1.44 -10.52 -27.24
N LEU A 101 2.37 -11.35 -26.79
CA LEU A 101 3.49 -11.78 -27.62
C LEU A 101 3.05 -12.51 -28.92
N PRO A 102 2.10 -13.46 -28.89
CA PRO A 102 1.60 -14.07 -30.14
C PRO A 102 1.01 -13.05 -31.13
N LEU A 103 0.31 -12.03 -30.60
CA LEU A 103 -0.29 -10.97 -31.39
C LEU A 103 0.80 -10.06 -32.00
N ILE A 104 1.79 -9.66 -31.21
CA ILE A 104 2.94 -8.86 -31.65
C ILE A 104 3.68 -9.58 -32.80
N LEU A 105 3.93 -10.90 -32.68
CA LEU A 105 4.61 -11.70 -33.68
C LEU A 105 3.85 -11.80 -35.00
N GLN A 106 2.51 -11.67 -34.97
CA GLN A 106 1.67 -11.73 -36.16
C GLN A 106 1.41 -10.36 -36.79
N THR A 107 1.45 -9.29 -36.02
CA THR A 107 1.00 -7.95 -36.45
C THR A 107 2.17 -7.06 -36.92
N TYR A 108 3.33 -7.16 -36.26
CA TYR A 108 4.43 -6.23 -36.48
C TYR A 108 5.50 -6.77 -37.42
N THR A 109 6.23 -5.84 -38.06
CA THR A 109 7.42 -6.18 -38.86
C THR A 109 8.57 -6.69 -37.95
N PRO A 110 9.52 -7.49 -38.51
CA PRO A 110 10.61 -8.06 -37.71
C PRO A 110 11.42 -7.02 -36.92
N ALA A 111 11.63 -5.82 -37.47
CA ALA A 111 12.35 -4.76 -36.78
C ALA A 111 11.60 -4.27 -35.54
N TRP A 112 10.30 -4.08 -35.60
CA TRP A 112 9.46 -3.71 -34.45
C TRP A 112 9.35 -4.84 -33.43
N ILE A 113 9.29 -6.08 -33.86
CA ILE A 113 9.31 -7.25 -32.96
C ILE A 113 10.60 -7.26 -32.14
N CYS A 114 11.75 -7.10 -32.81
CA CYS A 114 13.06 -7.03 -32.14
C CYS A 114 13.09 -5.87 -31.11
N TRP A 115 12.55 -4.69 -31.47
CA TRP A 115 12.47 -3.54 -30.56
C TRP A 115 11.61 -3.85 -29.33
N HIS A 116 10.40 -4.36 -29.51
CA HIS A 116 9.50 -4.68 -28.40
C HIS A 116 10.10 -5.74 -27.47
N LEU A 117 10.72 -6.78 -28.03
CA LEU A 117 11.38 -7.81 -27.24
C LEU A 117 12.59 -7.25 -26.48
N ALA A 118 13.47 -6.51 -27.14
CA ALA A 118 14.67 -5.95 -26.51
C ALA A 118 14.30 -4.97 -25.39
N TYR A 119 13.42 -4.01 -25.65
CA TYR A 119 13.01 -3.01 -24.68
C TYR A 119 12.24 -3.64 -23.51
N GLY A 120 11.28 -4.52 -23.82
CA GLY A 120 10.46 -5.18 -22.77
C GLY A 120 11.30 -6.03 -21.82
N HIS A 121 12.22 -6.85 -22.34
CA HIS A 121 13.10 -7.66 -21.51
C HIS A 121 14.10 -6.81 -20.72
N TRP A 122 14.70 -5.80 -21.33
CA TRP A 122 15.60 -4.89 -20.65
C TRP A 122 14.89 -4.20 -19.47
N ASN A 123 13.69 -3.64 -19.70
CA ASN A 123 12.93 -2.98 -18.65
C ASN A 123 12.54 -3.96 -17.54
N LEU A 124 12.09 -5.17 -17.87
CA LEU A 124 11.77 -6.21 -16.89
C LEU A 124 12.98 -6.59 -16.02
N ILE A 125 14.15 -6.76 -16.65
CA ILE A 125 15.40 -7.06 -15.91
C ILE A 125 15.73 -5.94 -14.94
N MET A 126 15.59 -4.67 -15.36
CA MET A 126 15.85 -3.51 -14.51
C MET A 126 14.86 -3.44 -13.34
N ILE A 127 13.56 -3.68 -13.57
CA ILE A 127 12.55 -3.75 -12.52
C ILE A 127 12.92 -4.82 -11.49
N VAL A 128 13.16 -6.06 -11.93
CA VAL A 128 13.47 -7.19 -11.05
C VAL A 128 14.76 -6.93 -10.26
N PHE A 129 15.81 -6.47 -10.94
CA PHE A 129 17.09 -6.16 -10.29
C PHE A 129 16.96 -5.10 -9.20
N HIS A 130 16.33 -3.96 -9.52
CA HIS A 130 16.20 -2.86 -8.58
C HIS A 130 15.25 -3.18 -7.44
N TYR A 131 14.17 -3.91 -7.69
CA TYR A 131 13.28 -4.40 -6.63
C TYR A 131 14.02 -5.36 -5.69
N TYR A 132 14.72 -6.35 -6.23
CA TYR A 132 15.53 -7.27 -5.44
C TYR A 132 16.56 -6.54 -4.57
N LYS A 133 17.27 -5.56 -5.16
CA LYS A 133 18.24 -4.74 -4.41
C LYS A 133 17.57 -3.87 -3.36
N ALA A 134 16.38 -3.33 -3.61
CA ALA A 134 15.64 -2.50 -2.65
C ALA A 134 15.19 -3.30 -1.42
N ILE A 135 14.75 -4.56 -1.58
CA ILE A 135 14.32 -5.41 -0.47
C ILE A 135 15.49 -6.01 0.31
N THR A 136 16.62 -6.33 -0.36
CA THR A 136 17.76 -7.03 0.26
C THR A 136 18.82 -6.10 0.82
N THR A 137 18.95 -4.87 0.32
CA THR A 137 19.94 -3.92 0.80
C THR A 137 19.48 -3.25 2.09
N SER A 138 20.34 -3.24 3.11
CA SER A 138 20.08 -2.50 4.35
C SER A 138 19.87 -1.01 4.07
N PRO A 139 18.87 -0.36 4.70
CA PRO A 139 18.67 1.08 4.55
C PRO A 139 19.79 1.92 5.18
N GLY A 140 20.60 1.34 6.05
CA GLY A 140 21.65 1.99 6.83
C GLY A 140 21.20 2.35 8.23
N TYR A 141 22.03 2.01 9.21
CA TYR A 141 21.77 2.28 10.63
C TYR A 141 22.87 3.18 11.20
N PRO A 142 22.53 4.07 12.16
CA PRO A 142 23.56 4.90 12.80
C PRO A 142 24.53 4.02 13.59
N PRO A 143 25.82 4.37 13.63
CA PRO A 143 26.81 3.66 14.42
C PRO A 143 26.44 3.73 15.90
N GLN A 144 26.61 2.63 16.61
CA GLN A 144 26.38 2.51 18.06
C GLN A 144 27.64 2.98 18.84
N ALA A 145 28.22 4.11 18.47
CA ALA A 145 29.38 4.63 19.17
C ALA A 145 28.97 5.23 20.51
N LYS A 146 29.62 4.79 21.59
CA LYS A 146 29.41 5.30 22.95
C LYS A 146 30.11 6.63 23.25
N ASN A 147 30.97 7.14 22.38
CA ASN A 147 31.86 8.26 22.67
C ASN A 147 31.58 9.45 21.78
N ASP A 148 31.45 10.60 22.44
CA ASP A 148 31.61 12.00 21.98
C ASP A 148 30.95 12.42 20.66
N LEU A 149 29.63 12.38 20.62
CA LEU A 149 28.85 13.14 19.64
C LEU A 149 28.26 14.38 20.32
N THR A 150 29.10 15.30 20.76
CA THR A 150 28.69 16.62 21.21
C THR A 150 27.94 17.33 20.08
N GLY A 151 26.67 17.71 20.35
CA GLY A 151 25.83 18.41 19.37
C GLY A 151 24.87 17.54 18.54
N VAL A 152 24.84 16.23 18.75
CA VAL A 152 23.90 15.33 18.05
C VAL A 152 22.69 15.03 18.92
N SER A 153 21.47 15.12 18.39
CA SER A 153 20.26 14.74 19.09
C SER A 153 20.24 13.26 19.43
N ILE A 154 19.60 12.87 20.53
CA ILE A 154 19.49 11.48 20.98
C ILE A 154 18.09 10.96 20.66
N CYS A 155 17.99 9.76 20.10
CA CYS A 155 16.72 9.08 19.93
C CYS A 155 16.21 8.55 21.29
N ARG A 156 15.04 9.00 21.73
CA ARG A 156 14.44 8.59 23.00
C ARG A 156 14.07 7.10 23.07
N LYS A 157 13.75 6.48 21.93
CA LYS A 157 13.38 5.06 21.85
C LYS A 157 14.61 4.12 21.77
N CYS A 158 15.66 4.51 21.06
CA CYS A 158 16.88 3.72 20.90
C CYS A 158 17.98 4.06 21.92
N ILE A 159 17.87 5.22 22.60
CA ILE A 159 18.91 5.78 23.51
C ILE A 159 20.27 5.82 22.78
N ALA A 160 20.26 6.23 21.51
CA ALA A 160 21.43 6.27 20.64
C ALA A 160 21.53 7.60 19.91
N PRO A 161 22.73 8.05 19.52
CA PRO A 161 22.94 9.27 18.75
C PRO A 161 22.14 9.23 17.45
N LYS A 162 21.55 10.39 17.11
CA LYS A 162 20.70 10.56 15.94
C LYS A 162 21.34 11.57 14.98
N PRO A 163 22.20 11.12 14.05
CA PRO A 163 22.79 11.99 13.02
C PRO A 163 21.73 12.73 12.21
N ALA A 164 22.13 13.76 11.47
CA ALA A 164 21.23 14.53 10.63
C ALA A 164 20.42 13.64 9.67
N ARG A 165 19.13 13.95 9.50
CA ARG A 165 18.17 13.20 8.66
C ARG A 165 17.95 11.73 9.10
N THR A 166 18.35 11.36 10.32
CA THR A 166 18.07 10.04 10.89
C THR A 166 16.73 10.07 11.59
N HIS A 167 15.87 9.09 11.32
CA HIS A 167 14.57 8.95 11.98
C HIS A 167 14.39 7.55 12.56
N HIS A 168 13.63 7.47 13.67
CA HIS A 168 13.26 6.19 14.25
C HIS A 168 12.05 5.63 13.51
N CYS A 169 12.18 4.40 13.02
CA CYS A 169 11.06 3.67 12.43
C CYS A 169 10.35 2.86 13.52
N SER A 170 9.07 3.12 13.77
CA SER A 170 8.23 2.39 14.74
C SER A 170 8.01 0.92 14.32
N ILE A 171 7.87 0.67 13.01
CA ILE A 171 7.65 -0.67 12.45
C ILE A 171 8.89 -1.54 12.63
N CYS A 172 10.08 -1.03 12.25
CA CYS A 172 11.35 -1.75 12.39
C CYS A 172 11.93 -1.67 13.80
N ASN A 173 11.43 -0.78 14.65
CA ASN A 173 11.89 -0.47 16.01
C ASN A 173 13.39 -0.13 16.08
N ARG A 174 13.89 0.66 15.11
CA ARG A 174 15.29 1.12 15.05
C ARG A 174 15.43 2.42 14.28
N CYS A 175 16.52 3.14 14.52
CA CYS A 175 16.87 4.34 13.77
C CYS A 175 17.47 3.98 12.41
N VAL A 176 17.11 4.74 11.38
CA VAL A 176 17.56 4.58 9.99
C VAL A 176 18.18 5.87 9.49
N LEU A 177 19.39 5.77 8.89
CA LEU A 177 20.13 6.90 8.32
C LEU A 177 19.42 7.45 7.09
N LYS A 178 19.29 8.80 7.03
CA LYS A 178 18.59 9.50 5.93
C LYS A 178 17.28 8.80 5.59
N MET A 179 16.51 8.46 6.61
CA MET A 179 15.25 7.76 6.46
C MET A 179 14.28 8.61 5.67
N ASP A 180 13.72 8.02 4.61
CA ASP A 180 12.59 8.57 3.87
C ASP A 180 11.27 8.06 4.47
N HIS A 181 10.99 6.77 4.31
CA HIS A 181 9.81 6.12 4.90
C HIS A 181 10.05 4.62 5.15
N HIS A 182 9.15 3.98 5.89
CA HIS A 182 9.02 2.52 5.87
C HIS A 182 8.08 2.11 4.74
N CYS A 183 8.54 1.25 3.84
CA CYS A 183 7.77 0.80 2.70
C CYS A 183 7.26 -0.64 2.93
N PRO A 184 5.95 -0.85 3.15
CA PRO A 184 5.38 -2.20 3.32
C PRO A 184 5.62 -3.09 2.10
N TRP A 185 5.58 -2.53 0.89
CA TRP A 185 5.79 -3.24 -0.37
C TRP A 185 7.20 -3.79 -0.54
N LEU A 186 8.18 -3.24 0.20
CA LEU A 186 9.54 -3.74 0.28
C LEU A 186 9.78 -4.57 1.54
N ASN A 187 8.87 -4.51 2.51
CA ASN A 187 9.09 -4.99 3.88
C ASN A 187 10.41 -4.44 4.46
N ASN A 188 10.75 -3.21 4.13
CA ASN A 188 12.02 -2.57 4.47
C ASN A 188 11.84 -1.05 4.58
N CYS A 189 12.72 -0.38 5.33
CA CYS A 189 12.81 1.07 5.26
C CYS A 189 13.56 1.51 4.00
N VAL A 190 13.15 2.65 3.44
CA VAL A 190 13.92 3.37 2.44
C VAL A 190 14.81 4.37 3.15
N GLY A 191 16.12 4.26 2.95
CA GLY A 191 17.13 5.05 3.65
C GLY A 191 18.42 5.23 2.84
N HIS A 192 19.51 5.57 3.51
CA HIS A 192 20.75 6.04 2.86
C HIS A 192 21.29 5.11 1.77
N TYR A 193 21.31 3.78 2.02
CA TYR A 193 21.99 2.85 1.10
C TYR A 193 21.07 2.24 0.04
N ASN A 194 19.77 2.13 0.31
CA ASN A 194 18.82 1.49 -0.61
C ASN A 194 17.89 2.45 -1.35
N HIS A 195 17.89 3.75 -1.01
CA HIS A 195 17.06 4.76 -1.66
C HIS A 195 17.23 4.77 -3.19
N ARG A 196 18.48 4.67 -3.69
CA ARG A 196 18.75 4.62 -5.14
C ARG A 196 18.08 3.45 -5.85
N TYR A 197 18.02 2.29 -5.21
CA TYR A 197 17.38 1.11 -5.78
C TYR A 197 15.86 1.25 -5.78
N PHE A 198 15.29 1.80 -4.71
CA PHE A 198 13.86 2.12 -4.64
C PHE A 198 13.45 3.13 -5.73
N PHE A 199 14.19 4.22 -5.86
CA PHE A 199 13.94 5.23 -6.89
C PHE A 199 14.03 4.64 -8.30
N SER A 200 15.09 3.88 -8.60
CA SER A 200 15.25 3.23 -9.89
C SER A 200 14.14 2.20 -10.17
N PHE A 201 13.71 1.44 -9.15
CA PHE A 201 12.56 0.54 -9.28
C PHE A 201 11.30 1.31 -9.69
N CYS A 202 10.94 2.38 -8.99
CA CYS A 202 9.78 3.21 -9.35
C CYS A 202 9.91 3.80 -10.75
N PHE A 203 11.11 4.26 -11.12
CA PHE A 203 11.39 4.82 -12.45
C PHE A 203 11.15 3.79 -13.56
N PHE A 204 11.74 2.58 -13.47
CA PHE A 204 11.57 1.56 -14.49
C PHE A 204 10.15 0.99 -14.52
N MET A 205 9.47 0.88 -13.36
CA MET A 205 8.05 0.54 -13.32
C MET A 205 7.20 1.56 -14.08
N THR A 206 7.42 2.86 -13.81
CA THR A 206 6.72 3.95 -14.52
C THR A 206 6.98 3.90 -16.02
N MET A 207 8.24 3.74 -16.44
CA MET A 207 8.60 3.62 -17.84
C MET A 207 7.93 2.42 -18.52
N GLY A 208 7.88 1.28 -17.82
CA GLY A 208 7.19 0.09 -18.29
C GLY A 208 5.69 0.29 -18.42
N CYS A 209 5.05 0.91 -17.42
CA CYS A 209 3.62 1.21 -17.44
C CYS A 209 3.24 2.18 -18.58
N ILE A 210 4.02 3.26 -18.78
CA ILE A 210 3.83 4.21 -19.88
C ILE A 210 3.94 3.49 -21.22
N TYR A 211 4.99 2.69 -21.39
CA TYR A 211 5.22 1.92 -22.60
C TYR A 211 4.06 0.95 -22.91
N CYS A 212 3.62 0.17 -21.93
CA CYS A 212 2.49 -0.75 -22.07
C CYS A 212 1.19 -0.01 -22.37
N SER A 213 0.95 1.14 -21.76
CA SER A 213 -0.26 1.94 -21.97
C SER A 213 -0.33 2.50 -23.39
N ILE A 214 0.78 3.02 -23.90
CA ILE A 214 0.84 3.58 -25.25
C ILE A 214 0.79 2.44 -26.29
N SER A 215 1.66 1.44 -26.17
CA SER A 215 1.75 0.34 -27.15
C SER A 215 0.53 -0.60 -27.12
N GLY A 216 -0.15 -0.69 -25.99
CA GLY A 216 -1.31 -1.55 -25.81
C GLY A 216 -2.66 -0.87 -26.11
N TRP A 217 -2.68 0.41 -26.46
CA TRP A 217 -3.93 1.18 -26.61
C TRP A 217 -4.90 0.58 -27.64
N ASP A 218 -4.42 0.29 -28.84
CA ASP A 218 -5.27 -0.27 -29.89
C ASP A 218 -5.80 -1.66 -29.51
N MET A 219 -4.95 -2.51 -28.94
CA MET A 219 -5.35 -3.81 -28.43
C MET A 219 -6.39 -3.73 -27.30
N PHE A 220 -6.23 -2.75 -26.40
CA PHE A 220 -7.21 -2.47 -25.34
C PHE A 220 -8.57 -2.09 -25.95
N ARG A 221 -8.58 -1.14 -26.88
CA ARG A 221 -9.80 -0.66 -27.54
C ARG A 221 -10.54 -1.81 -28.24
N ASP A 222 -9.82 -2.63 -28.98
CA ASP A 222 -10.41 -3.74 -29.73
C ASP A 222 -10.92 -4.86 -28.78
N ALA A 223 -10.17 -5.16 -27.72
CA ALA A 223 -10.59 -6.12 -26.69
C ALA A 223 -11.82 -5.62 -25.92
N TYR A 224 -11.87 -4.34 -25.60
CA TYR A 224 -13.02 -3.72 -24.93
C TYR A 224 -14.28 -3.78 -25.81
N ALA A 225 -14.16 -3.39 -27.08
CA ALA A 225 -15.26 -3.48 -28.04
C ALA A 225 -15.75 -4.94 -28.27
N ALA A 226 -14.83 -5.91 -28.22
CA ALA A 226 -15.20 -7.32 -28.30
C ALA A 226 -15.98 -7.78 -27.06
N ILE A 227 -15.61 -7.34 -25.85
CA ILE A 227 -16.34 -7.63 -24.61
C ILE A 227 -17.76 -7.04 -24.65
N GLU A 228 -17.90 -5.80 -25.11
CA GLU A 228 -19.23 -5.18 -25.24
C GLU A 228 -20.13 -5.92 -26.24
N ARG A 229 -19.58 -6.30 -27.41
CA ARG A 229 -20.32 -7.15 -28.37
C ARG A 229 -20.74 -8.49 -27.75
N MET A 230 -19.85 -9.14 -27.00
CA MET A 230 -20.19 -10.40 -26.31
C MET A 230 -21.33 -10.25 -25.32
N LYS A 231 -21.38 -9.13 -24.56
CA LYS A 231 -22.47 -8.85 -23.62
C LYS A 231 -23.81 -8.62 -24.34
N LEU A 232 -23.80 -7.89 -25.47
CA LEU A 232 -25.01 -7.66 -26.27
C LEU A 232 -25.59 -8.95 -26.82
N LEU A 233 -24.74 -9.78 -27.45
CA LEU A 233 -25.15 -11.08 -27.99
C LEU A 233 -25.66 -12.04 -26.92
N GLU A 234 -25.07 -12.04 -25.74
CA GLU A 234 -25.57 -12.83 -24.61
C GLU A 234 -26.94 -12.34 -24.12
N LYS A 235 -27.16 -11.02 -24.09
CA LYS A 235 -28.46 -10.42 -23.76
C LYS A 235 -29.52 -10.81 -24.78
N GLU A 236 -29.24 -10.73 -26.09
CA GLU A 236 -30.14 -11.16 -27.16
C GLU A 236 -30.46 -12.63 -27.05
N ARG A 237 -29.47 -13.48 -26.79
CA ARG A 237 -29.66 -14.91 -26.58
C ARG A 237 -30.63 -15.20 -25.43
N LEU A 238 -30.47 -14.51 -24.31
CA LEU A 238 -31.39 -14.66 -23.17
C LEU A 238 -32.81 -14.19 -23.50
N GLN A 239 -32.96 -13.11 -24.28
CA GLN A 239 -34.27 -12.64 -24.73
C GLN A 239 -34.96 -13.61 -25.69
N VAL A 240 -34.21 -14.16 -26.68
CA VAL A 240 -34.71 -15.19 -27.59
C VAL A 240 -35.15 -16.45 -26.82
N ALA A 241 -34.32 -16.87 -25.85
CA ALA A 241 -34.66 -18.03 -25.01
C ALA A 241 -35.91 -17.78 -24.13
N ALA A 242 -36.09 -16.56 -23.62
CA ALA A 242 -37.25 -16.17 -22.81
C ALA A 242 -38.53 -16.07 -23.63
N ASN A 243 -38.46 -15.63 -24.90
CA ASN A 243 -39.64 -15.41 -25.76
C ASN A 243 -40.13 -16.68 -26.48
N GLN A 244 -39.52 -17.86 -26.23
CA GLN A 244 -39.89 -19.17 -26.82
C GLN A 244 -40.08 -19.11 -28.36
N THR A 245 -39.42 -18.24 -29.07
CA THR A 245 -39.52 -18.12 -30.54
C THR A 245 -38.70 -19.25 -31.18
N TYR A 246 -39.38 -20.29 -31.55
CA TYR A 246 -38.86 -21.61 -32.01
C TYR A 246 -38.06 -21.58 -33.35
N TYR A 247 -37.97 -20.43 -34.00
CA TYR A 247 -37.45 -20.34 -35.38
C TYR A 247 -36.19 -19.49 -35.58
N GLN A 248 -35.61 -18.94 -34.53
CA GLN A 248 -34.36 -18.19 -34.64
C GLN A 248 -33.16 -19.01 -34.20
N THR A 249 -32.18 -19.17 -35.04
CA THR A 249 -30.90 -19.77 -34.66
C THR A 249 -30.30 -18.94 -33.52
N PRO A 250 -29.93 -19.59 -32.40
CA PRO A 250 -29.36 -18.84 -31.28
C PRO A 250 -28.07 -18.13 -31.73
N PRO A 251 -27.82 -16.90 -31.27
CA PRO A 251 -26.62 -16.16 -31.60
C PRO A 251 -25.37 -16.94 -31.21
N PRO A 252 -24.23 -16.71 -31.86
CA PRO A 252 -23.00 -17.46 -31.63
C PRO A 252 -22.51 -17.38 -30.18
N THR A 253 -22.06 -18.50 -29.65
CA THR A 253 -21.49 -18.56 -28.29
C THR A 253 -19.99 -18.34 -28.37
N PHE A 254 -19.49 -17.46 -27.49
CA PHE A 254 -18.05 -17.27 -27.35
C PHE A 254 -17.44 -18.31 -26.41
N SER A 255 -16.28 -18.85 -26.81
CA SER A 255 -15.56 -19.80 -25.95
C SER A 255 -15.06 -19.12 -24.67
N PHE A 256 -14.90 -19.90 -23.59
CA PHE A 256 -14.31 -19.42 -22.36
C PHE A 256 -12.93 -18.79 -22.60
N ARG A 257 -12.10 -19.39 -23.48
CA ARG A 257 -10.76 -18.94 -23.84
C ARG A 257 -10.78 -17.54 -24.49
N GLN A 258 -11.71 -17.27 -25.41
CA GLN A 258 -11.86 -15.95 -26.02
C GLN A 258 -12.25 -14.88 -25.01
N ARG A 259 -13.22 -15.18 -24.13
CA ARG A 259 -13.63 -14.25 -23.06
C ARG A 259 -12.49 -13.96 -22.09
N ALA A 260 -11.72 -14.98 -21.70
CA ALA A 260 -10.57 -14.81 -20.82
C ALA A 260 -9.48 -13.97 -21.47
N PHE A 261 -9.17 -14.18 -22.75
CA PHE A 261 -8.18 -13.40 -23.50
C PHE A 261 -8.52 -11.89 -23.50
N HIS A 262 -9.73 -11.52 -23.92
CA HIS A 262 -10.11 -10.11 -23.99
C HIS A 262 -10.12 -9.44 -22.59
N LYS A 263 -10.61 -10.15 -21.57
CA LYS A 263 -10.58 -9.63 -20.19
C LYS A 263 -9.15 -9.43 -19.69
N SER A 264 -8.23 -10.33 -20.00
CA SER A 264 -6.82 -10.22 -19.59
C SER A 264 -6.13 -9.02 -20.24
N VAL A 265 -6.40 -8.75 -21.53
CA VAL A 265 -5.86 -7.56 -22.23
C VAL A 265 -6.37 -6.26 -21.61
N VAL A 266 -7.68 -6.17 -21.33
CA VAL A 266 -8.29 -5.00 -20.66
C VAL A 266 -7.73 -4.82 -19.25
N TYR A 267 -7.62 -5.89 -18.47
CA TYR A 267 -7.05 -5.86 -17.14
C TYR A 267 -5.61 -5.33 -17.13
N LEU A 268 -4.77 -5.86 -18.05
CA LEU A 268 -3.38 -5.42 -18.17
C LEU A 268 -3.28 -3.92 -18.46
N TRP A 269 -4.06 -3.45 -19.43
CA TRP A 269 -4.00 -2.04 -19.83
C TRP A 269 -4.47 -1.11 -18.70
N VAL A 270 -5.58 -1.44 -18.03
CA VAL A 270 -6.10 -0.67 -16.90
C VAL A 270 -5.06 -0.64 -15.77
N LEU A 271 -4.48 -1.78 -15.41
CA LEU A 271 -3.47 -1.87 -14.37
C LEU A 271 -2.27 -0.96 -14.66
N CYS A 272 -1.69 -1.06 -15.87
CA CYS A 272 -0.56 -0.23 -16.24
C CYS A 272 -0.90 1.27 -16.26
N SER A 273 -2.10 1.64 -16.72
CA SER A 273 -2.51 3.06 -16.82
C SER A 273 -2.82 3.69 -15.46
N THR A 274 -3.38 2.92 -14.52
CA THR A 274 -3.73 3.44 -13.18
C THR A 274 -2.53 3.55 -12.26
N ASP A 275 -1.49 2.73 -12.46
CA ASP A 275 -0.30 2.74 -11.60
C ASP A 275 0.68 3.88 -11.91
N ILE A 276 0.61 4.48 -13.11
CA ILE A 276 1.53 5.57 -13.51
C ILE A 276 1.55 6.73 -12.50
N PRO A 277 0.42 7.34 -12.08
CA PRO A 277 0.43 8.44 -11.14
C PRO A 277 0.94 8.03 -9.75
N ALA A 278 0.55 6.85 -9.28
CA ALA A 278 0.96 6.35 -7.97
C ALA A 278 2.48 6.11 -7.89
N LEU A 279 3.07 5.53 -8.94
CA LEU A 279 4.51 5.27 -9.03
C LEU A 279 5.33 6.55 -9.14
N LEU A 280 4.83 7.56 -9.86
CA LEU A 280 5.47 8.88 -9.93
C LEU A 280 5.52 9.56 -8.57
N VAL A 281 4.41 9.50 -7.81
CA VAL A 281 4.33 10.07 -6.47
C VAL A 281 5.24 9.34 -5.49
N LEU A 282 5.31 8.02 -5.54
CA LEU A 282 6.16 7.22 -4.65
C LEU A 282 7.66 7.39 -4.93
N GLY A 283 8.04 7.64 -6.20
CA GLY A 283 9.43 7.83 -6.61
C GLY A 283 10.03 9.20 -6.26
N LEU A 284 9.20 10.20 -5.93
CA LEU A 284 9.69 11.54 -5.58
C LEU A 284 10.13 11.60 -4.11
N PRO A 285 11.31 12.19 -3.80
CA PRO A 285 11.74 12.41 -2.42
C PRO A 285 10.73 13.31 -1.69
N ARG A 286 10.40 12.95 -0.46
CA ARG A 286 9.45 13.71 0.37
C ARG A 286 9.82 15.19 0.58
N SER A 287 11.12 15.52 0.48
CA SER A 287 11.63 16.91 0.50
C SER A 287 11.06 17.79 -0.61
N ASP A 288 10.73 17.21 -1.76
CA ASP A 288 10.29 17.98 -2.93
C ASP A 288 8.77 18.19 -2.95
N PHE A 289 8.03 17.34 -2.20
CA PHE A 289 6.58 17.47 -2.04
C PHE A 289 6.17 18.75 -1.30
N SER A 290 6.93 19.16 -0.27
CA SER A 290 6.67 20.41 0.44
C SER A 290 6.90 21.63 -0.45
N SER A 291 7.90 21.58 -1.31
CA SER A 291 8.20 22.64 -2.29
C SER A 291 7.16 22.71 -3.40
N LEU A 292 6.70 21.57 -3.91
CA LEU A 292 5.63 21.48 -4.90
C LEU A 292 4.27 21.93 -4.33
N ALA A 293 3.93 21.55 -3.11
CA ALA A 293 2.71 22.00 -2.45
C ALA A 293 2.70 23.50 -2.15
N HIS A 294 3.87 24.12 -1.85
CA HIS A 294 4.01 25.56 -1.71
C HIS A 294 3.95 26.26 -3.08
N GLY A 295 4.54 25.70 -4.14
CA GLY A 295 4.47 26.20 -5.50
C GLY A 295 3.05 26.17 -6.08
N MET A 296 2.29 25.11 -5.82
CA MET A 296 0.88 25.01 -6.28
C MET A 296 -0.07 25.97 -5.54
N LYS A 297 0.21 26.32 -4.27
CA LYS A 297 -0.55 27.39 -3.55
C LYS A 297 -0.25 28.80 -4.05
N ALA A 298 0.85 29.02 -4.74
CA ALA A 298 1.22 30.31 -5.32
C ALA A 298 0.60 30.59 -6.69
N ILE A 299 0.01 29.59 -7.36
CA ILE A 299 -0.70 29.76 -8.62
C ILE A 299 -2.14 30.20 -8.27
N LYS A 300 -2.34 31.53 -8.11
CA LYS A 300 -3.68 32.11 -8.12
C LYS A 300 -4.35 31.77 -9.46
N PRO A 301 -5.61 31.31 -9.46
CA PRO A 301 -6.36 31.18 -10.71
C PRO A 301 -6.43 32.58 -11.36
N PRO A 302 -6.31 32.69 -12.71
CA PRO A 302 -6.48 33.94 -13.40
C PRO A 302 -7.84 34.52 -13.04
N ALA A 303 -7.87 35.78 -12.62
CA ALA A 303 -9.08 36.51 -12.34
C ALA A 303 -10.01 36.40 -13.57
N LEU A 304 -11.18 35.81 -13.39
CA LEU A 304 -12.26 35.87 -14.37
C LEU A 304 -12.49 37.34 -14.72
N ALA A 305 -12.21 37.69 -15.97
CA ALA A 305 -12.52 39.01 -16.53
C ALA A 305 -13.99 39.27 -16.25
N GLN A 306 -14.28 40.34 -15.51
CA GLN A 306 -15.62 40.86 -15.36
C GLN A 306 -16.12 41.21 -16.76
N GLU A 307 -17.09 40.47 -17.25
CA GLU A 307 -17.89 40.89 -18.40
C GLU A 307 -18.57 42.21 -18.05
N HIS A 308 -18.17 43.26 -18.75
CA HIS A 308 -18.87 44.52 -18.79
C HIS A 308 -20.29 44.27 -19.25
N SER A 309 -21.28 44.49 -18.37
CA SER A 309 -22.67 44.60 -18.69
C SER A 309 -22.88 45.76 -19.64
N LEU A 310 -23.09 45.46 -20.92
CA LEU A 310 -23.63 46.40 -21.89
C LEU A 310 -25.13 46.61 -21.59
N SER A 311 -25.48 47.81 -21.18
CA SER A 311 -26.86 48.29 -21.06
C SER A 311 -27.53 48.26 -22.43
N PRO A 312 -28.84 47.89 -22.52
CA PRO A 312 -29.58 47.93 -23.78
C PRO A 312 -29.94 49.40 -24.15
N PRO A 313 -29.98 49.76 -25.46
CA PRO A 313 -30.37 51.10 -25.91
C PRO A 313 -31.87 51.30 -25.70
N GLN A 314 -32.24 52.50 -25.17
CA GLN A 314 -33.60 52.96 -25.11
C GLN A 314 -34.09 53.33 -26.52
N LEU A 315 -35.27 52.81 -26.89
CA LEU A 315 -36.26 53.40 -27.75
C LEU A 315 -37.65 53.07 -27.16
#